data_10bbcd7ee2ec1019929b62b2ce45686f
#
_entry.id   10bbcd7ee2ec1019929b62b2ce45686f
#
_cell.length_a   1.000
_cell.length_b   1.000
_cell.length_c   1.000
_cell.angle_alpha   90.00
_cell.angle_beta   90.00
_cell.angle_gamma   90.00
#
_symmetry.space_group_name_H-M   'P 1'
#
loop_
_entity.id
_entity.type
_entity.pdbx_description
1 polymer ?
#
loop_
_entity_poly.entity_id
_entity_poly.type
_entity_poly.pdbx_seq_one_letter_code
_entity_poly.pdbx_strand_id
1 'polypeptide(L)'
;MEVLLGVKIGCLLALLVLTLGCGLAPIYFRWFQMDAATGRHYRVLSLLGCISAGVFLGAGLMHMTAEALEGIESEIQKLVVQNSTGSTGNSSRDAASGYVEYPYGELVISLGFFFVFLLESLALQYCQGDAGGSTVREEEWGGTHAFGFHKHPPVPSPSQGPLRALVLLISLSFHSVFEGLAVGLQTTVAATVQLCVAVLAHKGLVVFSVGLRLLKVGAGSRWATFCILSLALMSPVGLALGLTVAGAASGPGQGLAQAVLEGVAAGTFLYVTFLEILPRELACPEGPLVKCGCVAAGFAFMALIALWA
;
A
#
# COMPACT_ATOMS: atom_id res chain seq x y z
N MET A 1 -12.81 12.71 -27.62
CA MET A 1 -13.21 11.66 -26.68
C MET A 1 -12.50 10.33 -26.97
N GLU A 2 -12.43 9.91 -28.23
CA GLU A 2 -11.77 8.65 -28.65
C GLU A 2 -10.28 8.61 -28.33
N VAL A 3 -9.53 9.70 -28.54
CA VAL A 3 -8.10 9.74 -28.24
C VAL A 3 -7.82 9.54 -26.74
N LEU A 4 -8.61 10.20 -25.88
CA LEU A 4 -8.47 10.06 -24.42
C LEU A 4 -8.76 8.60 -23.96
N LEU A 5 -9.81 7.99 -24.49
CA LEU A 5 -10.13 6.60 -24.21
C LEU A 5 -9.01 5.65 -24.69
N GLY A 6 -8.47 5.89 -25.89
CA GLY A 6 -7.34 5.14 -26.42
C GLY A 6 -6.10 5.23 -25.52
N VAL A 7 -5.79 6.43 -25.00
CA VAL A 7 -4.67 6.63 -24.06
C VAL A 7 -4.92 5.90 -22.74
N LYS A 8 -6.14 5.96 -22.17
CA LYS A 8 -6.49 5.23 -20.96
C LYS A 8 -6.34 3.71 -21.10
N ILE A 9 -6.79 3.17 -22.25
CA ILE A 9 -6.63 1.74 -22.55
C ILE A 9 -5.15 1.39 -22.73
N GLY A 10 -4.37 2.24 -23.39
CA GLY A 10 -2.93 2.06 -23.53
C GLY A 10 -2.21 2.04 -22.17
N CYS A 11 -2.55 2.96 -21.27
CA CYS A 11 -2.05 3.00 -19.89
C CYS A 11 -2.41 1.71 -19.13
N LEU A 12 -3.64 1.25 -19.26
CA LEU A 12 -4.08 0.00 -18.62
C LEU A 12 -3.27 -1.20 -19.11
N LEU A 13 -3.07 -1.34 -20.42
CA LEU A 13 -2.26 -2.42 -20.97
C LEU A 13 -0.82 -2.35 -20.49
N ALA A 14 -0.24 -1.14 -20.44
CA ALA A 14 1.10 -0.94 -19.94
C ALA A 14 1.23 -1.33 -18.44
N LEU A 15 0.25 -0.93 -17.61
CA LEU A 15 0.19 -1.30 -16.20
C LEU A 15 0.03 -2.81 -16.01
N LEU A 16 -0.83 -3.45 -16.81
CA LEU A 16 -1.04 -4.90 -16.77
C LEU A 16 0.24 -5.66 -17.12
N VAL A 17 0.88 -5.31 -18.22
CA VAL A 17 2.12 -5.96 -18.69
C VAL A 17 3.24 -5.75 -17.68
N LEU A 18 3.41 -4.53 -17.16
CA LEU A 18 4.42 -4.21 -16.14
C LEU A 18 4.19 -5.01 -14.84
N THR A 19 2.95 -5.04 -14.35
CA THR A 19 2.59 -5.76 -13.13
C THR A 19 2.87 -7.26 -13.27
N LEU A 20 2.47 -7.87 -14.37
CA LEU A 20 2.74 -9.27 -14.63
C LEU A 20 4.25 -9.53 -14.82
N GLY A 21 4.93 -8.71 -15.61
CA GLY A 21 6.36 -8.86 -15.86
C GLY A 21 7.19 -8.75 -14.59
N CYS A 22 7.02 -7.68 -13.84
CA CYS A 22 7.77 -7.42 -12.60
C CYS A 22 7.40 -8.41 -11.48
N GLY A 23 6.12 -8.76 -11.34
CA GLY A 23 5.67 -9.65 -10.26
C GLY A 23 6.04 -11.11 -10.50
N LEU A 24 6.01 -11.57 -11.74
CA LEU A 24 6.39 -12.94 -12.08
C LEU A 24 7.90 -13.14 -12.23
N ALA A 25 8.66 -12.07 -12.49
CA ALA A 25 10.10 -12.15 -12.63
C ALA A 25 10.80 -12.88 -11.46
N PRO A 26 10.57 -12.54 -10.17
CA PRO A 26 11.19 -13.24 -9.06
C PRO A 26 10.79 -14.73 -8.99
N ILE A 27 9.57 -15.06 -9.42
CA ILE A 27 8.99 -16.41 -9.30
C ILE A 27 9.58 -17.35 -10.36
N TYR A 28 9.82 -16.86 -11.57
CA TYR A 28 10.23 -17.70 -12.70
C TYR A 28 11.68 -17.59 -13.10
N PHE A 29 12.37 -16.48 -12.78
CA PHE A 29 13.81 -16.38 -13.06
C PHE A 29 14.62 -17.21 -12.06
N ARG A 30 15.32 -18.22 -12.56
CA ARG A 30 16.19 -19.11 -11.77
C ARG A 30 17.23 -18.37 -10.93
N TRP A 31 17.61 -17.17 -11.32
CA TRP A 31 18.57 -16.36 -10.57
C TRP A 31 18.07 -15.98 -9.18
N PHE A 32 16.76 -15.69 -9.03
CA PHE A 32 16.14 -15.40 -7.74
C PHE A 32 15.83 -16.66 -6.93
N GLN A 33 15.71 -17.82 -7.61
CA GLN A 33 15.42 -19.12 -6.99
C GLN A 33 16.68 -19.87 -6.55
N MET A 34 17.87 -19.44 -7.03
CA MET A 34 19.11 -20.09 -6.66
C MET A 34 19.38 -19.93 -5.17
N ASP A 35 19.45 -21.04 -4.50
CA ASP A 35 19.56 -21.23 -3.06
C ASP A 35 20.39 -20.17 -2.34
N ALA A 36 19.87 -19.79 -1.18
CA ALA A 36 20.51 -18.95 -0.16
C ALA A 36 21.91 -19.47 0.30
N ALA A 37 22.41 -20.54 -0.30
CA ALA A 37 23.69 -21.17 -0.01
C ALA A 37 24.91 -20.32 -0.39
N THR A 38 24.80 -19.34 -1.28
CA THR A 38 25.88 -18.40 -1.59
C THR A 38 25.59 -17.05 -0.95
N GLY A 39 26.28 -16.71 0.12
CA GLY A 39 26.09 -15.50 0.93
C GLY A 39 26.03 -14.17 0.15
N ARG A 40 26.57 -14.13 -1.08
CA ARG A 40 26.50 -12.97 -1.96
C ARG A 40 25.08 -12.73 -2.51
N HIS A 41 24.38 -13.79 -2.96
CA HIS A 41 23.01 -13.69 -3.49
C HIS A 41 22.02 -13.28 -2.39
N TYR A 42 22.14 -13.86 -1.19
CA TYR A 42 21.33 -13.47 -0.05
C TYR A 42 21.48 -11.99 0.27
N ARG A 43 22.73 -11.48 0.26
CA ARG A 43 23.01 -10.06 0.50
C ARG A 43 22.35 -9.15 -0.54
N VAL A 44 22.45 -9.48 -1.83
CA VAL A 44 21.81 -8.71 -2.89
C VAL A 44 20.28 -8.70 -2.73
N LEU A 45 19.66 -9.85 -2.44
CA LEU A 45 18.21 -9.93 -2.21
C LEU A 45 17.77 -9.16 -0.96
N SER A 46 18.60 -9.15 0.09
CA SER A 46 18.34 -8.34 1.31
C SER A 46 18.38 -6.84 1.00
N LEU A 47 19.41 -6.38 0.27
CA LEU A 47 19.54 -4.97 -0.10
C LEU A 47 18.42 -4.51 -1.07
N LEU A 48 18.04 -5.36 -2.02
CA LEU A 48 16.88 -5.09 -2.89
C LEU A 48 15.59 -4.99 -2.06
N GLY A 49 15.42 -5.83 -1.04
CA GLY A 49 14.31 -5.72 -0.10
C GLY A 49 14.29 -4.40 0.65
N CYS A 50 15.46 -3.93 1.12
CA CYS A 50 15.59 -2.62 1.78
C CYS A 50 15.28 -1.45 0.83
N ILE A 51 15.76 -1.48 -0.43
CA ILE A 51 15.40 -0.46 -1.44
C ILE A 51 13.89 -0.47 -1.68
N SER A 52 13.29 -1.66 -1.83
CA SER A 52 11.86 -1.79 -2.00
C SER A 52 11.07 -1.26 -0.80
N ALA A 53 11.53 -1.51 0.43
CA ALA A 53 10.91 -0.93 1.63
C ALA A 53 10.93 0.60 1.62
N GLY A 54 12.02 1.20 1.13
CA GLY A 54 12.12 2.65 0.91
C GLY A 54 11.15 3.17 -0.15
N VAL A 55 10.99 2.43 -1.26
CA VAL A 55 10.01 2.77 -2.30
C VAL A 55 8.58 2.71 -1.75
N PHE A 56 8.24 1.67 -0.96
CA PHE A 56 6.94 1.59 -0.29
C PHE A 56 6.72 2.77 0.65
N LEU A 57 7.73 3.13 1.44
CA LEU A 57 7.64 4.26 2.36
C LEU A 57 7.42 5.59 1.60
N GLY A 58 8.16 5.81 0.53
CA GLY A 58 8.00 6.99 -0.32
C GLY A 58 6.64 7.02 -1.04
N ALA A 59 6.18 5.91 -1.60
CA ALA A 59 4.87 5.82 -2.23
C ALA A 59 3.75 6.11 -1.23
N GLY A 60 3.80 5.52 -0.03
CA GLY A 60 2.80 5.75 1.01
C GLY A 60 2.74 7.20 1.50
N LEU A 61 3.90 7.81 1.77
CA LEU A 61 3.96 9.16 2.35
C LEU A 61 3.87 10.28 1.31
N MET A 62 4.59 10.18 0.18
CA MET A 62 4.76 11.29 -0.76
C MET A 62 3.72 11.29 -1.88
N HIS A 63 3.07 10.16 -2.16
CA HIS A 63 2.08 10.03 -3.21
C HIS A 63 0.69 9.81 -2.61
N MET A 64 0.44 8.64 -2.00
CA MET A 64 -0.90 8.27 -1.55
C MET A 64 -1.45 9.17 -0.44
N THR A 65 -0.64 9.45 0.60
CA THR A 65 -1.07 10.31 1.72
C THR A 65 -1.27 11.74 1.26
N ALA A 66 -0.38 12.28 0.42
CA ALA A 66 -0.47 13.64 -0.08
C ALA A 66 -1.74 13.83 -0.94
N GLU A 67 -1.99 12.93 -1.89
CA GLU A 67 -3.19 12.99 -2.74
C GLU A 67 -4.50 12.85 -1.94
N ALA A 68 -4.52 11.93 -0.96
CA ALA A 68 -5.70 11.76 -0.11
C ALA A 68 -6.00 12.99 0.74
N LEU A 69 -4.98 13.64 1.32
CA LEU A 69 -5.13 14.86 2.10
C LEU A 69 -5.65 16.00 1.23
N GLU A 70 -5.03 16.26 0.08
CA GLU A 70 -5.44 17.29 -0.87
C GLU A 70 -6.86 17.03 -1.40
N GLY A 71 -7.18 15.79 -1.75
CA GLY A 71 -8.50 15.37 -2.21
C GLY A 71 -9.59 15.65 -1.18
N ILE A 72 -9.39 15.21 0.07
CA ILE A 72 -10.36 15.41 1.15
C ILE A 72 -10.55 16.91 1.45
N GLU A 73 -9.47 17.66 1.56
CA GLU A 73 -9.53 19.10 1.83
C GLU A 73 -10.26 19.84 0.73
N SER A 74 -9.94 19.60 -0.55
CA SER A 74 -10.57 20.25 -1.69
C SER A 74 -12.08 19.97 -1.77
N GLU A 75 -12.50 18.74 -1.50
CA GLU A 75 -13.92 18.37 -1.55
C GLU A 75 -14.70 18.95 -0.37
N ILE A 76 -14.12 19.00 0.82
CA ILE A 76 -14.73 19.66 1.99
C ILE A 76 -14.89 21.15 1.72
N GLN A 77 -13.89 21.83 1.16
CA GLN A 77 -13.98 23.24 0.81
C GLN A 77 -15.10 23.50 -0.21
N LYS A 78 -15.24 22.65 -1.24
CA LYS A 78 -16.34 22.76 -2.22
C LYS A 78 -17.72 22.67 -1.55
N LEU A 79 -17.90 21.72 -0.62
CA LEU A 79 -19.16 21.54 0.11
C LEU A 79 -19.47 22.73 1.02
N VAL A 80 -18.48 23.29 1.70
CA VAL A 80 -18.63 24.48 2.56
C VAL A 80 -19.01 25.69 1.74
N VAL A 81 -18.37 25.92 0.59
CA VAL A 81 -18.70 27.05 -0.33
C VAL A 81 -20.11 26.90 -0.90
N GLN A 82 -20.54 25.70 -1.30
CA GLN A 82 -21.90 25.47 -1.79
C GLN A 82 -22.97 25.75 -0.74
N ASN A 83 -22.73 25.36 0.51
CA ASN A 83 -23.67 25.64 1.60
C ASN A 83 -23.71 27.11 1.99
N SER A 84 -22.61 27.86 1.87
CA SER A 84 -22.56 29.29 2.19
C SER A 84 -23.23 30.17 1.11
N THR A 85 -23.25 29.75 -0.15
CA THR A 85 -23.97 30.46 -1.21
C THR A 85 -25.50 30.29 -1.15
N GLY A 86 -25.97 29.24 -0.44
CA GLY A 86 -27.42 29.02 -0.20
C GLY A 86 -28.02 29.78 0.99
N SER A 87 -27.20 30.37 1.86
CA SER A 87 -27.66 31.10 3.07
C SER A 87 -27.34 32.58 2.98
N THR A 88 -28.35 33.39 2.65
CA THR A 88 -28.31 34.84 2.71
C THR A 88 -28.28 35.30 4.16
N GLY A 89 -27.14 35.29 4.83
CA GLY A 89 -27.01 35.79 6.19
C GLY A 89 -25.55 35.96 6.62
N ASN A 90 -25.24 37.12 7.22
CA ASN A 90 -23.92 37.63 7.59
C ASN A 90 -23.15 36.81 8.66
N SER A 91 -23.65 35.63 9.07
CA SER A 91 -23.06 34.76 10.11
C SER A 91 -22.22 33.59 9.57
N SER A 92 -22.06 33.48 8.23
CA SER A 92 -21.52 32.28 7.60
C SER A 92 -19.99 32.26 7.52
N ARG A 93 -19.30 33.39 7.80
CA ARG A 93 -17.80 33.42 7.68
C ARG A 93 -17.08 32.73 8.85
N ASP A 94 -17.63 32.89 10.06
CA ASP A 94 -16.99 32.31 11.25
C ASP A 94 -17.25 30.79 11.35
N ALA A 95 -18.41 30.31 10.85
CA ALA A 95 -18.71 28.88 10.78
C ALA A 95 -17.90 28.15 9.69
N ALA A 96 -17.64 28.80 8.55
CA ALA A 96 -16.83 28.25 7.47
C ALA A 96 -15.36 28.13 7.86
N SER A 97 -14.83 29.06 8.69
CA SER A 97 -13.46 29.02 9.21
C SER A 97 -13.22 27.83 10.17
N GLY A 98 -14.23 27.46 10.97
CA GLY A 98 -14.10 26.38 11.95
C GLY A 98 -14.09 24.96 11.34
N TYR A 99 -14.72 24.76 10.17
CA TYR A 99 -14.71 23.46 9.49
C TYR A 99 -13.38 23.15 8.78
N VAL A 100 -12.59 24.16 8.45
CA VAL A 100 -11.30 24.03 7.75
C VAL A 100 -10.16 23.66 8.72
N GLU A 101 -10.32 23.88 10.03
CA GLU A 101 -9.27 23.59 11.03
C GLU A 101 -9.17 22.13 11.49
N TYR A 102 -10.20 21.31 11.26
CA TYR A 102 -10.15 19.91 11.70
C TYR A 102 -9.44 19.02 10.68
N PRO A 103 -8.48 18.19 11.08
CA PRO A 103 -7.66 17.34 10.20
C PRO A 103 -8.44 16.10 9.74
N TYR A 104 -9.46 16.28 8.90
CA TYR A 104 -10.31 15.19 8.40
C TYR A 104 -9.53 14.17 7.58
N GLY A 105 -8.56 14.63 6.79
CA GLY A 105 -7.74 13.77 5.96
C GLY A 105 -6.91 12.80 6.80
N GLU A 106 -6.22 13.32 7.80
CA GLU A 106 -5.43 12.53 8.75
C GLU A 106 -6.28 11.55 9.54
N LEU A 107 -7.50 11.97 9.91
CA LEU A 107 -8.47 11.09 10.58
C LEU A 107 -8.83 9.89 9.69
N VAL A 108 -9.17 10.14 8.43
CA VAL A 108 -9.56 9.09 7.48
C VAL A 108 -8.41 8.12 7.23
N ILE A 109 -7.19 8.64 7.03
CA ILE A 109 -5.98 7.82 6.87
C ILE A 109 -5.73 6.98 8.12
N SER A 110 -5.86 7.59 9.31
CA SER A 110 -5.70 6.87 10.58
C SER A 110 -6.75 5.77 10.77
N LEU A 111 -8.00 6.01 10.36
CA LEU A 111 -9.05 4.97 10.38
C LEU A 111 -8.70 3.79 9.47
N GLY A 112 -8.17 4.04 8.26
CA GLY A 112 -7.67 3.01 7.37
C GLY A 112 -6.55 2.18 8.00
N PHE A 113 -5.60 2.84 8.67
CA PHE A 113 -4.51 2.19 9.39
C PHE A 113 -5.04 1.28 10.52
N PHE A 114 -5.92 1.80 11.37
CA PHE A 114 -6.50 1.04 12.47
C PHE A 114 -7.43 -0.07 12.01
N PHE A 115 -8.08 0.09 10.87
CA PHE A 115 -8.91 -0.97 10.28
C PHE A 115 -8.09 -2.23 9.98
N VAL A 116 -6.92 -2.09 9.34
CA VAL A 116 -6.05 -3.24 9.08
C VAL A 116 -5.46 -3.80 10.37
N PHE A 117 -5.07 -2.94 11.32
CA PHE A 117 -4.61 -3.36 12.63
C PHE A 117 -5.65 -4.23 13.36
N LEU A 118 -6.91 -3.84 13.31
CA LEU A 118 -8.02 -4.60 13.88
C LEU A 118 -8.19 -5.94 13.15
N LEU A 119 -8.20 -5.92 11.81
CA LEU A 119 -8.33 -7.16 11.01
C LEU A 119 -7.21 -8.15 11.31
N GLU A 120 -5.95 -7.70 11.40
CA GLU A 120 -4.82 -8.56 11.74
C GLU A 120 -4.96 -9.11 13.16
N SER A 121 -5.35 -8.27 14.12
CA SER A 121 -5.55 -8.68 15.51
C SER A 121 -6.65 -9.74 15.65
N LEU A 122 -7.77 -9.54 14.95
CA LEU A 122 -8.87 -10.52 14.92
C LEU A 122 -8.43 -11.83 14.25
N ALA A 123 -7.74 -11.76 13.13
CA ALA A 123 -7.27 -12.94 12.43
C ALA A 123 -6.27 -13.75 13.28
N LEU A 124 -5.37 -13.08 14.00
CA LEU A 124 -4.46 -13.74 14.93
C LEU A 124 -5.20 -14.42 16.08
N GLN A 125 -6.22 -13.78 16.62
CA GLN A 125 -7.05 -14.33 17.69
C GLN A 125 -7.82 -15.59 17.21
N TYR A 126 -8.38 -15.57 16.02
CA TYR A 126 -9.05 -16.73 15.42
C TYR A 126 -8.08 -17.89 15.17
N CYS A 127 -6.89 -17.61 14.63
CA CYS A 127 -5.88 -18.65 14.38
C CYS A 127 -5.32 -19.25 15.68
N GLN A 128 -5.28 -18.50 16.79
CA GLN A 128 -4.87 -19.02 18.10
C GLN A 128 -5.99 -19.81 18.80
N GLY A 129 -7.25 -19.46 18.58
CA GLY A 129 -8.40 -20.18 19.14
C GLY A 129 -8.56 -21.61 18.63
N ASP A 130 -8.16 -21.88 17.38
CA ASP A 130 -8.22 -23.20 16.76
C ASP A 130 -7.05 -24.12 17.17
N ALA A 131 -5.96 -23.55 17.71
CA ALA A 131 -4.81 -24.29 18.22
C ALA A 131 -4.92 -24.65 19.72
N GLY A 132 -5.99 -24.27 20.40
CA GLY A 132 -6.21 -24.39 21.84
C GLY A 132 -6.62 -25.79 22.35
N GLY A 133 -6.34 -26.88 21.61
CA GLY A 133 -6.63 -28.26 21.98
C GLY A 133 -5.45 -29.06 22.55
N SER A 134 -4.25 -28.50 22.68
CA SER A 134 -3.11 -29.17 23.30
C SER A 134 -2.66 -28.40 24.54
N THR A 135 -3.01 -28.93 25.69
CA THR A 135 -2.58 -28.53 27.01
C THR A 135 -1.05 -28.42 27.07
N VAL A 136 -0.53 -27.19 27.04
CA VAL A 136 0.82 -26.92 27.53
C VAL A 136 0.71 -26.80 29.05
N ARG A 137 1.19 -27.85 29.71
CA ARG A 137 1.42 -27.95 31.14
C ARG A 137 2.33 -26.79 31.55
N GLU A 138 1.80 -25.86 32.35
CA GLU A 138 2.61 -24.90 33.07
C GLU A 138 3.51 -25.66 34.04
N GLU A 139 4.80 -25.80 33.71
CA GLU A 139 5.80 -26.13 34.72
C GLU A 139 6.18 -24.82 35.44
N GLU A 140 5.59 -24.66 36.60
CA GLU A 140 5.95 -23.72 37.64
C GLU A 140 7.39 -24.03 38.07
N TRP A 141 8.35 -23.17 37.73
CA TRP A 141 9.68 -23.16 38.34
C TRP A 141 9.97 -21.76 38.90
N GLY A 142 9.84 -21.71 40.25
CA GLY A 142 10.27 -20.56 41.01
C GLY A 142 11.80 -20.45 41.04
N GLY A 143 12.31 -19.23 41.01
CA GLY A 143 13.75 -18.96 41.22
C GLY A 143 14.15 -17.56 40.77
N THR A 144 14.07 -16.61 41.71
CA THR A 144 14.97 -15.44 41.95
C THR A 144 15.87 -14.85 40.88
N HIS A 145 15.62 -13.56 40.63
CA HIS A 145 16.61 -12.47 40.38
C HIS A 145 17.78 -12.68 39.41
N ALA A 146 17.72 -12.02 38.24
CA ALA A 146 18.82 -11.22 37.73
C ALA A 146 18.33 -10.29 36.61
N PHE A 147 18.64 -9.01 36.73
CA PHE A 147 18.51 -7.97 35.71
C PHE A 147 19.27 -8.38 34.46
N GLY A 148 18.59 -8.62 33.35
CA GLY A 148 19.20 -8.92 32.07
C GLY A 148 18.22 -8.59 30.95
N PHE A 149 18.28 -7.36 30.43
CA PHE A 149 17.56 -6.90 29.23
C PHE A 149 18.14 -7.60 27.99
N HIS A 150 17.67 -8.82 27.69
CA HIS A 150 17.71 -9.43 26.37
C HIS A 150 16.41 -10.19 26.13
N LYS A 151 15.30 -9.43 25.92
CA LYS A 151 14.15 -10.00 25.24
C LYS A 151 14.51 -10.10 23.76
N HIS A 152 14.88 -11.30 23.31
CA HIS A 152 14.78 -11.63 21.90
C HIS A 152 13.36 -11.33 21.43
N PRO A 153 13.17 -10.58 20.33
CA PRO A 153 11.84 -10.41 19.76
C PRO A 153 11.27 -11.80 19.47
N PRO A 154 10.00 -12.07 19.79
CA PRO A 154 9.40 -13.38 19.54
C PRO A 154 9.57 -13.73 18.07
N VAL A 155 10.19 -14.85 17.78
CA VAL A 155 10.31 -15.40 16.43
C VAL A 155 8.88 -15.62 15.92
N PRO A 156 8.45 -14.98 14.82
CA PRO A 156 7.10 -15.14 14.32
C PRO A 156 6.81 -16.61 14.06
N SER A 157 5.73 -17.13 14.62
CA SER A 157 5.33 -18.51 14.39
C SER A 157 5.13 -18.76 12.89
N PRO A 158 5.47 -19.97 12.37
CA PRO A 158 5.36 -20.30 10.94
C PRO A 158 3.96 -20.07 10.34
N SER A 159 2.91 -20.09 11.16
CA SER A 159 1.52 -19.86 10.77
C SER A 159 1.17 -18.39 10.48
N GLN A 160 1.98 -17.42 10.93
CA GLN A 160 1.71 -16.00 10.72
C GLN A 160 2.17 -15.49 9.34
N GLY A 161 3.07 -16.18 8.67
CA GLY A 161 3.62 -15.80 7.37
C GLY A 161 2.57 -15.68 6.26
N PRO A 162 1.73 -16.71 6.03
CA PRO A 162 0.72 -16.67 4.96
C PRO A 162 -0.40 -15.67 5.23
N LEU A 163 -0.83 -15.50 6.48
CA LEU A 163 -1.85 -14.52 6.86
C LEU A 163 -1.41 -13.09 6.53
N ARG A 164 -0.19 -12.74 6.94
CA ARG A 164 0.37 -11.42 6.68
C ARG A 164 0.60 -11.17 5.18
N ALA A 165 0.99 -12.19 4.42
CA ALA A 165 1.07 -12.11 2.97
C ALA A 165 -0.31 -11.86 2.34
N LEU A 166 -1.38 -12.42 2.90
CA LEU A 166 -2.76 -12.20 2.47
C LEU A 166 -3.21 -10.76 2.78
N VAL A 167 -2.93 -10.24 3.98
CA VAL A 167 -3.24 -8.84 4.36
C VAL A 167 -2.53 -7.87 3.42
N LEU A 168 -1.24 -8.10 3.14
CA LEU A 168 -0.49 -7.33 2.16
C LEU A 168 -1.16 -7.35 0.79
N LEU A 169 -1.52 -8.54 0.31
CA LEU A 169 -2.14 -8.71 -1.02
C LEU A 169 -3.48 -7.97 -1.11
N ILE A 170 -4.32 -8.07 -0.07
CA ILE A 170 -5.61 -7.38 0.00
C ILE A 170 -5.40 -5.86 -0.01
N SER A 171 -4.50 -5.34 0.83
CA SER A 171 -4.21 -3.91 0.90
C SER A 171 -3.71 -3.35 -0.45
N LEU A 172 -2.77 -4.06 -1.09
CA LEU A 172 -2.25 -3.67 -2.41
C LEU A 172 -3.30 -3.83 -3.52
N SER A 173 -4.25 -4.76 -3.37
CA SER A 173 -5.36 -4.89 -4.32
C SER A 173 -6.29 -3.69 -4.26
N PHE A 174 -6.67 -3.22 -3.08
CA PHE A 174 -7.43 -1.98 -2.91
C PHE A 174 -6.69 -0.79 -3.51
N HIS A 175 -5.41 -0.61 -3.16
CA HIS A 175 -4.58 0.43 -3.75
C HIS A 175 -4.59 0.38 -5.28
N SER A 176 -4.40 -0.79 -5.88
CA SER A 176 -4.41 -0.97 -7.34
C SER A 176 -5.77 -0.62 -7.99
N VAL A 177 -6.88 -0.86 -7.29
CA VAL A 177 -8.21 -0.43 -7.76
C VAL A 177 -8.29 1.10 -7.78
N PHE A 178 -7.81 1.79 -6.74
CA PHE A 178 -7.84 3.25 -6.68
C PHE A 178 -6.91 3.90 -7.70
N GLU A 179 -5.71 3.36 -7.92
CA GLU A 179 -4.83 3.82 -9.02
C GLU A 179 -5.55 3.73 -10.38
N GLY A 180 -6.19 2.59 -10.66
CA GLY A 180 -6.97 2.41 -11.89
C GLY A 180 -8.13 3.39 -11.99
N LEU A 181 -8.87 3.60 -10.91
CA LEU A 181 -9.99 4.52 -10.80
C LEU A 181 -9.51 5.96 -11.06
N ALA A 182 -8.40 6.39 -10.46
CA ALA A 182 -7.82 7.72 -10.66
C ALA A 182 -7.47 7.96 -12.13
N VAL A 183 -6.84 6.98 -12.82
CA VAL A 183 -6.58 7.05 -14.27
C VAL A 183 -7.89 7.12 -15.06
N GLY A 184 -8.93 6.37 -14.65
CA GLY A 184 -10.25 6.37 -15.28
C GLY A 184 -10.97 7.71 -15.20
N LEU A 185 -10.79 8.44 -14.12
CA LEU A 185 -11.44 9.74 -13.86
C LEU A 185 -10.76 10.92 -14.55
N GLN A 186 -9.50 10.78 -15.02
CA GLN A 186 -8.81 11.86 -15.71
C GLN A 186 -9.59 12.37 -16.92
N THR A 187 -9.62 13.70 -17.09
CA THR A 187 -10.38 14.38 -18.16
C THR A 187 -9.52 14.83 -19.33
N THR A 188 -8.21 14.91 -19.16
CA THR A 188 -7.27 15.35 -20.19
C THR A 188 -6.22 14.28 -20.53
N VAL A 189 -5.75 14.26 -21.77
CA VAL A 189 -4.70 13.35 -22.24
C VAL A 189 -3.40 13.58 -21.46
N ALA A 190 -3.02 14.84 -21.25
CA ALA A 190 -1.77 15.19 -20.56
C ALA A 190 -1.77 14.66 -19.11
N ALA A 191 -2.82 14.93 -18.34
CA ALA A 191 -2.94 14.44 -16.96
C ALA A 191 -3.00 12.90 -16.89
N THR A 192 -3.70 12.26 -17.85
CA THR A 192 -3.74 10.79 -17.94
C THR A 192 -2.34 10.21 -18.15
N VAL A 193 -1.54 10.77 -19.05
CA VAL A 193 -0.18 10.29 -19.34
C VAL A 193 0.75 10.55 -18.15
N GLN A 194 0.68 11.73 -17.54
CA GLN A 194 1.48 12.09 -16.38
C GLN A 194 1.23 11.13 -15.22
N LEU A 195 -0.03 10.93 -14.84
CA LEU A 195 -0.42 10.00 -13.79
C LEU A 195 -0.01 8.56 -14.14
N CYS A 196 -0.22 8.12 -15.40
CA CYS A 196 0.16 6.79 -15.85
C CYS A 196 1.67 6.54 -15.69
N VAL A 197 2.52 7.49 -16.06
CA VAL A 197 3.98 7.37 -15.94
C VAL A 197 4.38 7.32 -14.48
N ALA A 198 3.79 8.15 -13.63
CA ALA A 198 4.05 8.14 -12.17
C ALA A 198 3.68 6.77 -11.56
N VAL A 199 2.49 6.24 -11.89
CA VAL A 199 2.05 4.93 -11.43
C VAL A 199 2.97 3.81 -11.95
N LEU A 200 3.31 3.80 -13.25
CA LEU A 200 4.22 2.80 -13.81
C LEU A 200 5.57 2.78 -13.10
N ALA A 201 6.12 3.95 -12.77
CA ALA A 201 7.44 4.08 -12.16
C ALA A 201 7.54 3.40 -10.80
N HIS A 202 6.52 3.54 -9.93
CA HIS A 202 6.55 2.92 -8.60
C HIS A 202 5.92 1.52 -8.57
N LYS A 203 4.86 1.26 -9.33
CA LYS A 203 4.12 0.00 -9.32
C LYS A 203 4.97 -1.21 -9.69
N GLY A 204 5.86 -1.07 -10.67
CA GLY A 204 6.78 -2.13 -11.04
C GLY A 204 7.64 -2.61 -9.88
N LEU A 205 8.20 -1.68 -9.09
CA LEU A 205 9.02 -1.99 -7.92
C LEU A 205 8.19 -2.58 -6.77
N VAL A 206 7.00 -2.04 -6.53
CA VAL A 206 6.07 -2.56 -5.53
C VAL A 206 5.71 -4.01 -5.81
N VAL A 207 5.28 -4.31 -7.03
CA VAL A 207 4.85 -5.67 -7.41
C VAL A 207 6.03 -6.65 -7.48
N PHE A 208 7.20 -6.20 -7.92
CA PHE A 208 8.43 -6.99 -7.84
C PHE A 208 8.75 -7.40 -6.40
N SER A 209 8.59 -6.49 -5.44
CA SER A 209 8.78 -6.77 -4.01
C SER A 209 7.78 -7.82 -3.49
N VAL A 210 6.53 -7.74 -3.93
CA VAL A 210 5.50 -8.75 -3.59
C VAL A 210 5.92 -10.12 -4.12
N GLY A 211 6.37 -10.20 -5.37
CA GLY A 211 6.89 -11.44 -5.96
C GLY A 211 8.07 -12.03 -5.17
N LEU A 212 9.03 -11.19 -4.77
CA LEU A 212 10.15 -11.62 -3.90
C LEU A 212 9.66 -12.13 -2.54
N ARG A 213 8.66 -11.49 -1.95
CA ARG A 213 8.08 -11.92 -0.66
C ARG A 213 7.38 -13.25 -0.76
N LEU A 214 6.57 -13.45 -1.79
CA LEU A 214 5.90 -14.73 -2.05
C LEU A 214 6.93 -15.87 -2.21
N LEU A 215 8.05 -15.58 -2.88
CA LEU A 215 9.16 -16.51 -3.00
C LEU A 215 9.83 -16.80 -1.64
N LYS A 216 10.15 -15.78 -0.85
CA LYS A 216 10.78 -15.91 0.49
C LYS A 216 9.89 -16.69 1.49
N VAL A 217 8.58 -16.57 1.40
CA VAL A 217 7.60 -17.31 2.25
C VAL A 217 7.47 -18.77 1.80
N GLY A 218 8.07 -19.14 0.67
CA GLY A 218 7.97 -20.49 0.12
C GLY A 218 6.59 -20.80 -0.49
N ALA A 219 5.87 -19.77 -0.92
CA ALA A 219 4.61 -19.94 -1.63
C ALA A 219 4.82 -20.75 -2.90
N GLY A 220 4.03 -21.81 -3.10
CA GLY A 220 4.11 -22.61 -4.32
C GLY A 220 3.93 -21.71 -5.56
N SER A 221 4.68 -21.98 -6.63
CA SER A 221 4.70 -21.17 -7.86
C SER A 221 3.28 -20.88 -8.41
N ARG A 222 2.38 -21.87 -8.36
CA ARG A 222 0.98 -21.70 -8.82
C ARG A 222 0.22 -20.68 -7.96
N TRP A 223 0.37 -20.76 -6.65
CA TRP A 223 -0.28 -19.84 -5.72
C TRP A 223 0.29 -18.41 -5.88
N ALA A 224 1.59 -18.28 -5.96
CA ALA A 224 2.25 -16.99 -6.18
C ALA A 224 1.83 -16.36 -7.51
N THR A 225 1.73 -17.15 -8.60
CA THR A 225 1.22 -16.68 -9.89
C THR A 225 -0.22 -16.22 -9.79
N PHE A 226 -1.08 -16.96 -9.08
CA PHE A 226 -2.47 -16.57 -8.86
C PHE A 226 -2.57 -15.22 -8.11
N CYS A 227 -1.77 -15.02 -7.05
CA CYS A 227 -1.72 -13.76 -6.31
C CYS A 227 -1.30 -12.58 -7.20
N ILE A 228 -0.25 -12.74 -8.00
CA ILE A 228 0.22 -11.68 -8.93
C ILE A 228 -0.82 -11.40 -10.01
N LEU A 229 -1.46 -12.43 -10.56
CA LEU A 229 -2.52 -12.27 -11.56
C LEU A 229 -3.74 -11.53 -10.97
N SER A 230 -4.16 -11.89 -9.76
CA SER A 230 -5.25 -11.18 -9.05
C SER A 230 -4.91 -9.70 -8.85
N LEU A 231 -3.69 -9.39 -8.39
CA LEU A 231 -3.22 -8.02 -8.22
C LEU A 231 -3.18 -7.24 -9.55
N ALA A 232 -2.73 -7.89 -10.63
CA ALA A 232 -2.67 -7.29 -11.96
C ALA A 232 -4.07 -6.92 -12.51
N LEU A 233 -5.10 -7.72 -12.19
CA LEU A 233 -6.48 -7.48 -12.63
C LEU A 233 -7.18 -6.35 -11.87
N MET A 234 -6.67 -5.94 -10.70
CA MET A 234 -7.32 -4.89 -9.89
C MET A 234 -7.26 -3.51 -10.56
N SER A 235 -6.19 -3.17 -11.28
CA SER A 235 -6.11 -1.89 -12.00
C SER A 235 -7.09 -1.79 -13.18
N PRO A 236 -7.27 -2.83 -14.02
CA PRO A 236 -8.37 -2.89 -14.99
C PRO A 236 -9.76 -2.69 -14.37
N VAL A 237 -10.02 -3.33 -13.23
CA VAL A 237 -11.29 -3.15 -12.50
C VAL A 237 -11.46 -1.70 -12.06
N GLY A 238 -10.43 -1.10 -11.48
CA GLY A 238 -10.42 0.30 -11.08
C GLY A 238 -10.68 1.25 -12.25
N LEU A 239 -9.99 1.05 -13.38
CA LEU A 239 -10.22 1.86 -14.58
C LEU A 239 -11.66 1.74 -15.09
N ALA A 240 -12.20 0.54 -15.16
CA ALA A 240 -13.59 0.34 -15.58
C ALA A 240 -14.57 1.07 -14.66
N LEU A 241 -14.35 1.00 -13.34
CA LEU A 241 -15.13 1.77 -12.37
C LEU A 241 -14.99 3.28 -12.59
N GLY A 242 -13.77 3.79 -12.80
CA GLY A 242 -13.51 5.20 -13.08
C GLY A 242 -14.21 5.69 -14.34
N LEU A 243 -14.21 4.90 -15.41
CA LEU A 243 -14.92 5.22 -16.65
C LEU A 243 -16.44 5.24 -16.46
N THR A 244 -17.03 4.33 -15.68
CA THR A 244 -18.47 4.31 -15.40
C THR A 244 -18.87 5.48 -14.53
N VAL A 245 -18.08 5.83 -13.52
CA VAL A 245 -18.31 6.99 -12.64
C VAL A 245 -18.19 8.29 -13.43
N ALA A 246 -17.20 8.43 -14.30
CA ALA A 246 -17.03 9.60 -15.16
C ALA A 246 -18.19 9.77 -16.16
N GLY A 247 -18.84 8.69 -16.57
CA GLY A 247 -19.99 8.69 -17.47
C GLY A 247 -21.34 8.90 -16.77
N ALA A 248 -21.43 8.64 -15.47
CA ALA A 248 -22.62 8.93 -14.68
C ALA A 248 -22.64 10.42 -14.32
N ALA A 249 -23.84 11.05 -14.34
CA ALA A 249 -23.98 12.43 -13.92
C ALA A 249 -23.41 12.61 -12.51
N SER A 250 -22.41 13.48 -12.37
CA SER A 250 -21.71 13.72 -11.10
C SER A 250 -22.69 14.24 -10.06
N GLY A 251 -23.04 13.43 -9.07
CA GLY A 251 -23.83 13.83 -7.91
C GLY A 251 -22.95 14.59 -6.90
N PRO A 252 -23.55 15.54 -6.13
CA PRO A 252 -22.83 16.18 -5.03
C PRO A 252 -22.39 15.11 -4.01
N GLY A 253 -21.09 15.05 -3.70
CA GLY A 253 -20.49 14.10 -2.75
C GLY A 253 -19.72 12.93 -3.35
N GLN A 254 -19.74 12.70 -4.68
CA GLN A 254 -18.94 11.65 -5.31
C GLN A 254 -17.43 11.90 -5.11
N GLY A 255 -16.96 13.13 -5.26
CA GLY A 255 -15.58 13.50 -5.04
C GLY A 255 -15.13 13.23 -3.61
N LEU A 256 -15.98 13.59 -2.62
CA LEU A 256 -15.68 13.30 -1.21
C LEU A 256 -15.61 11.78 -0.93
N ALA A 257 -16.55 11.01 -1.45
CA ALA A 257 -16.54 9.56 -1.28
C ALA A 257 -15.27 8.93 -1.87
N GLN A 258 -14.83 9.39 -3.05
CA GLN A 258 -13.58 8.96 -3.68
C GLN A 258 -12.38 9.32 -2.79
N ALA A 259 -12.26 10.59 -2.37
CA ALA A 259 -11.15 11.05 -1.54
C ALA A 259 -11.07 10.31 -0.19
N VAL A 260 -12.23 10.01 0.44
CA VAL A 260 -12.31 9.20 1.66
C VAL A 260 -11.81 7.77 1.41
N LEU A 261 -12.20 7.15 0.30
CA LEU A 261 -11.73 5.80 -0.04
C LEU A 261 -10.23 5.77 -0.34
N GLU A 262 -9.71 6.80 -1.01
CA GLU A 262 -8.26 6.98 -1.23
C GLU A 262 -7.51 7.15 0.10
N GLY A 263 -8.05 7.93 1.04
CA GLY A 263 -7.50 8.09 2.37
C GLY A 263 -7.48 6.80 3.18
N VAL A 264 -8.56 6.02 3.14
CA VAL A 264 -8.59 4.69 3.77
C VAL A 264 -7.55 3.78 3.12
N ALA A 265 -7.43 3.77 1.80
CA ALA A 265 -6.42 2.98 1.09
C ALA A 265 -4.99 3.40 1.47
N ALA A 266 -4.71 4.71 1.57
CA ALA A 266 -3.44 5.24 2.04
C ALA A 266 -3.11 4.74 3.45
N GLY A 267 -4.06 4.79 4.38
CA GLY A 267 -3.90 4.27 5.74
C GLY A 267 -3.59 2.78 5.78
N THR A 268 -4.28 1.97 4.99
CA THR A 268 -4.00 0.52 4.89
C THR A 268 -2.60 0.25 4.34
N PHE A 269 -2.17 1.04 3.37
CA PHE A 269 -0.84 0.93 2.76
C PHE A 269 0.27 1.32 3.75
N LEU A 270 0.07 2.39 4.52
CA LEU A 270 1.00 2.79 5.58
C LEU A 270 1.14 1.73 6.66
N TYR A 271 0.02 1.11 7.07
CA TYR A 271 0.05 -0.02 8.02
C TYR A 271 0.99 -1.13 7.54
N VAL A 272 0.78 -1.60 6.32
CA VAL A 272 1.61 -2.66 5.73
C VAL A 272 3.07 -2.24 5.63
N THR A 273 3.32 -1.00 5.22
CA THR A 273 4.69 -0.48 5.06
C THR A 273 5.45 -0.43 6.38
N PHE A 274 4.85 0.16 7.42
CA PHE A 274 5.52 0.38 8.71
C PHE A 274 5.59 -0.87 9.58
N LEU A 275 4.55 -1.69 9.60
CA LEU A 275 4.46 -2.81 10.53
C LEU A 275 4.83 -4.15 9.91
N GLU A 276 4.74 -4.27 8.59
CA GLU A 276 5.00 -5.53 7.92
C GLU A 276 6.29 -5.51 7.09
N ILE A 277 6.46 -4.48 6.22
CA ILE A 277 7.57 -4.47 5.25
C ILE A 277 8.87 -4.00 5.91
N LEU A 278 8.86 -2.79 6.45
CA LEU A 278 10.05 -2.13 6.95
C LEU A 278 10.74 -2.90 8.10
N PRO A 279 10.03 -3.39 9.13
CA PRO A 279 10.68 -4.11 10.22
C PRO A 279 11.35 -5.40 9.78
N ARG A 280 10.76 -6.13 8.82
CA ARG A 280 11.30 -7.40 8.32
C ARG A 280 12.57 -7.20 7.51
N GLU A 281 12.59 -6.23 6.62
CA GLU A 281 13.77 -5.97 5.80
C GLU A 281 14.92 -5.39 6.66
N LEU A 282 14.59 -4.67 7.73
CA LEU A 282 15.59 -4.18 8.69
C LEU A 282 16.11 -5.28 9.63
N ALA A 283 15.36 -6.36 9.87
CA ALA A 283 15.77 -7.46 10.75
C ALA A 283 16.87 -8.38 10.17
N CYS A 284 17.16 -8.32 8.86
CA CYS A 284 18.21 -9.14 8.22
C CYS A 284 19.61 -8.82 8.78
N PRO A 285 20.59 -9.76 8.74
CA PRO A 285 21.90 -9.63 9.41
C PRO A 285 22.90 -8.66 8.76
N GLU A 286 22.50 -7.91 7.75
CA GLU A 286 23.33 -6.92 7.08
C GLU A 286 23.67 -5.72 7.99
N GLY A 287 24.74 -4.96 7.68
CA GLY A 287 25.13 -3.79 8.44
C GLY A 287 24.03 -2.71 8.47
N PRO A 288 23.68 -2.12 9.63
CA PRO A 288 22.54 -1.23 9.78
C PRO A 288 22.65 0.05 8.93
N LEU A 289 23.85 0.58 8.73
CA LEU A 289 24.08 1.76 7.90
C LEU A 289 23.82 1.51 6.41
N VAL A 290 24.22 0.34 5.90
CA VAL A 290 23.99 -0.02 4.50
C VAL A 290 22.49 -0.16 4.22
N LYS A 291 21.75 -0.81 5.12
CA LYS A 291 20.29 -0.94 5.04
C LYS A 291 19.60 0.42 5.08
N CYS A 292 19.98 1.27 6.03
CA CYS A 292 19.46 2.63 6.13
C CYS A 292 19.71 3.40 4.82
N GLY A 293 20.91 3.29 4.24
CA GLY A 293 21.25 3.89 2.96
C GLY A 293 20.39 3.34 1.80
N CYS A 294 20.11 2.04 1.77
CA CYS A 294 19.24 1.43 0.76
C CYS A 294 17.78 1.88 0.89
N VAL A 295 17.24 1.94 2.12
CA VAL A 295 15.90 2.48 2.38
C VAL A 295 15.82 3.94 1.97
N ALA A 296 16.82 4.75 2.36
CA ALA A 296 16.88 6.16 1.98
C ALA A 296 16.97 6.35 0.46
N ALA A 297 17.71 5.50 -0.26
CA ALA A 297 17.81 5.55 -1.72
C ALA A 297 16.45 5.22 -2.38
N GLY A 298 15.73 4.21 -1.90
CA GLY A 298 14.39 3.88 -2.38
C GLY A 298 13.37 4.98 -2.11
N PHE A 299 13.43 5.58 -0.92
CA PHE A 299 12.59 6.73 -0.56
C PHE A 299 12.89 7.95 -1.45
N ALA A 300 14.18 8.29 -1.63
CA ALA A 300 14.61 9.41 -2.47
C ALA A 300 14.16 9.22 -3.94
N PHE A 301 14.21 7.99 -4.45
CA PHE A 301 13.69 7.68 -5.79
C PHE A 301 12.20 8.05 -5.91
N MET A 302 11.37 7.66 -4.92
CA MET A 302 9.95 8.03 -4.92
C MET A 302 9.72 9.54 -4.72
N ALA A 303 10.52 10.19 -3.88
CA ALA A 303 10.45 11.64 -3.69
C ALA A 303 10.75 12.40 -5.00
N LEU A 304 11.71 11.91 -5.80
CA LEU A 304 12.01 12.48 -7.12
C LEU A 304 10.85 12.29 -8.11
N ILE A 305 10.19 11.13 -8.09
CA ILE A 305 9.00 10.91 -8.92
C ILE A 305 7.87 11.85 -8.50
N ALA A 306 7.62 12.00 -7.20
CA ALA A 306 6.58 12.88 -6.67
C ALA A 306 6.81 14.38 -7.00
N LEU A 307 8.05 14.80 -7.24
CA LEU A 307 8.34 16.16 -7.71
C LEU A 307 7.90 16.41 -9.16
N TRP A 308 7.75 15.34 -9.94
CA TRP A 308 7.40 15.42 -11.35
C TRP A 308 5.95 15.02 -11.62
N ALA A 309 5.34 14.22 -10.75
CA ALA A 309 3.96 13.77 -10.85
C ALA A 309 3.00 14.80 -10.24
#